data_066eaeae27323a0e91c028aae15f9055
#
_entry.id   066eaeae27323a0e91c028aae15f9055
#
_cell.length_a   1.000
_cell.length_b   1.000
_cell.length_c   1.000
_cell.angle_alpha   90.00
_cell.angle_beta   90.00
_cell.angle_gamma   90.00
#
_symmetry.space_group_name_H-M   'P 1'
#
loop_
_entity.id
_entity.type
_entity.pdbx_description
1 polymer ?
#
loop_
_entity_poly.entity_id
_entity_poly.type
_entity_poly.pdbx_seq_one_letter_code
_entity_poly.pdbx_strand_id
1 'polypeptide(L)'
;MTPLTRRDVLAHQAHVPWPKLRQVEQDLLLCRSMCALFNDKFLHGQIAMRGGTLLHKVHLAPPARYSEDIDLVVFGNRPEEHIRLAIERVLADVLGRPTQSLWDWVLMALRNASKPSRLLRITYTLQPVSLPGPPLNIKIEANVTERTPHRAIQEIPFAFPFQGKSIETRLNGYDLHEMLGTKLRALFQREAGRDLFDLFWALTKSSPPADPAAIIESFLFYVRQEGGVAGRAEFVDLLQVRLKNRGFCADMEQLLRAGIVYDPQEAGRYVQAHLLNLLPR
;
A
#
# COMPACT_ATOMS: atom_id res chain seq x y z
N MET A 1 12.38 -14.94 -16.55
CA MET A 1 10.93 -14.92 -16.88
C MET A 1 10.71 -14.56 -18.35
N THR A 2 9.55 -14.97 -18.95
CA THR A 2 9.19 -14.59 -20.33
C THR A 2 8.96 -13.08 -20.41
N PRO A 3 9.46 -12.37 -21.46
CA PRO A 3 9.21 -10.96 -21.65
C PRO A 3 7.72 -10.65 -21.73
N LEU A 4 7.32 -9.52 -21.20
CA LEU A 4 5.95 -9.03 -21.27
C LEU A 4 5.62 -8.60 -22.72
N THR A 5 4.45 -8.95 -23.20
CA THR A 5 3.95 -8.57 -24.51
C THR A 5 2.62 -7.81 -24.40
N ARG A 6 2.27 -7.06 -25.46
CA ARG A 6 0.96 -6.40 -25.55
C ARG A 6 -0.20 -7.39 -25.41
N ARG A 7 -0.05 -8.61 -25.92
CA ARG A 7 -1.07 -9.67 -25.80
C ARG A 7 -1.32 -10.06 -24.33
N ASP A 8 -0.26 -10.09 -23.52
CA ASP A 8 -0.39 -10.39 -22.09
C ASP A 8 -1.15 -9.31 -21.35
N VAL A 9 -0.90 -8.03 -21.69
CA VAL A 9 -1.63 -6.89 -21.11
C VAL A 9 -3.11 -6.94 -21.48
N LEU A 10 -3.44 -7.21 -22.75
CA LEU A 10 -4.83 -7.35 -23.19
C LEU A 10 -5.55 -8.53 -22.53
N ALA A 11 -4.84 -9.66 -22.32
CA ALA A 11 -5.41 -10.79 -21.59
C ALA A 11 -5.66 -10.43 -20.10
N HIS A 12 -4.75 -9.69 -19.47
CA HIS A 12 -4.91 -9.24 -18.08
C HIS A 12 -6.07 -8.26 -17.88
N GLN A 13 -6.43 -7.50 -18.90
CA GLN A 13 -7.54 -6.53 -18.85
C GLN A 13 -8.88 -7.17 -18.44
N ALA A 14 -9.10 -8.44 -18.79
CA ALA A 14 -10.31 -9.17 -18.40
C ALA A 14 -10.38 -9.47 -16.88
N HIS A 15 -9.28 -9.31 -16.16
CA HIS A 15 -9.16 -9.67 -14.74
C HIS A 15 -9.04 -8.47 -13.80
N VAL A 16 -9.00 -7.24 -14.36
CA VAL A 16 -8.82 -6.01 -13.57
C VAL A 16 -9.82 -4.95 -14.00
N PRO A 17 -10.25 -4.06 -13.08
CA PRO A 17 -11.30 -3.08 -13.39
C PRO A 17 -10.77 -1.78 -14.00
N TRP A 18 -9.54 -1.76 -14.50
CA TRP A 18 -8.89 -0.52 -14.95
C TRP A 18 -9.26 -0.19 -16.40
N PRO A 19 -9.73 1.04 -16.69
CA PRO A 19 -10.14 1.40 -18.04
C PRO A 19 -8.97 1.70 -18.98
N LYS A 20 -7.81 2.10 -18.45
CA LYS A 20 -6.65 2.48 -19.27
C LYS A 20 -5.67 1.32 -19.38
N LEU A 21 -5.29 0.92 -20.60
CA LEU A 21 -4.31 -0.16 -20.84
C LEU A 21 -3.00 0.06 -20.09
N ARG A 22 -2.59 1.31 -19.91
CA ARG A 22 -1.42 1.67 -19.11
C ARG A 22 -1.57 1.24 -17.64
N GLN A 23 -2.74 1.42 -17.05
CA GLN A 23 -3.03 0.96 -15.69
C GLN A 23 -3.07 -0.57 -15.62
N VAL A 24 -3.61 -1.23 -16.65
CA VAL A 24 -3.63 -2.69 -16.76
C VAL A 24 -2.20 -3.25 -16.84
N GLU A 25 -1.34 -2.64 -17.64
CA GLU A 25 0.06 -3.04 -17.76
C GLU A 25 0.83 -2.88 -16.44
N GLN A 26 0.68 -1.73 -15.78
CA GLN A 26 1.30 -1.49 -14.49
C GLN A 26 0.78 -2.45 -13.42
N ASP A 27 -0.51 -2.73 -13.41
CA ASP A 27 -1.13 -3.71 -12.52
C ASP A 27 -0.54 -5.12 -12.72
N LEU A 28 -0.37 -5.56 -13.97
CA LEU A 28 0.24 -6.84 -14.30
C LEU A 28 1.71 -6.90 -13.86
N LEU A 29 2.46 -5.82 -14.04
CA LEU A 29 3.85 -5.73 -13.57
C LEU A 29 3.93 -5.81 -12.04
N LEU A 30 3.01 -5.16 -11.32
CA LEU A 30 2.91 -5.28 -9.86
C LEU A 30 2.60 -6.72 -9.43
N CYS A 31 1.64 -7.40 -10.06
CA CYS A 31 1.32 -8.80 -9.75
C CYS A 31 2.54 -9.71 -9.96
N ARG A 32 3.25 -9.56 -11.09
CA ARG A 32 4.47 -10.32 -11.39
C ARG A 32 5.57 -10.05 -10.35
N SER A 33 5.75 -8.79 -9.97
CA SER A 33 6.75 -8.38 -8.97
C SER A 33 6.43 -8.94 -7.59
N MET A 34 5.16 -8.89 -7.16
CA MET A 34 4.72 -9.48 -5.89
C MET A 34 5.03 -10.98 -5.86
N CYS A 35 4.65 -11.74 -6.89
CA CYS A 35 4.95 -13.17 -6.94
C CYS A 35 6.46 -13.45 -6.98
N ALA A 36 7.24 -12.67 -7.72
CA ALA A 36 8.69 -12.87 -7.77
C ALA A 36 9.35 -12.64 -6.41
N LEU A 37 8.98 -11.55 -5.71
CA LEU A 37 9.54 -11.21 -4.40
C LEU A 37 9.22 -12.26 -3.34
N PHE A 38 8.00 -12.77 -3.30
CA PHE A 38 7.56 -13.69 -2.24
C PHE A 38 7.79 -15.16 -2.57
N ASN A 39 8.12 -15.51 -3.82
CA ASN A 39 8.62 -16.84 -4.19
C ASN A 39 10.14 -16.98 -3.98
N ASP A 40 10.87 -15.89 -3.73
CA ASP A 40 12.28 -15.97 -3.34
C ASP A 40 12.38 -16.33 -1.85
N LYS A 41 13.03 -17.48 -1.56
CA LYS A 41 13.14 -18.04 -0.20
C LYS A 41 13.85 -17.10 0.78
N PHE A 42 14.82 -16.30 0.32
CA PHE A 42 15.52 -15.36 1.18
C PHE A 42 14.62 -14.19 1.53
N LEU A 43 13.99 -13.56 0.53
CA LEU A 43 13.12 -12.40 0.74
C LEU A 43 11.86 -12.76 1.53
N HIS A 44 11.26 -13.93 1.30
CA HIS A 44 10.09 -14.38 2.06
C HIS A 44 10.34 -14.38 3.58
N GLY A 45 11.54 -14.71 4.03
CA GLY A 45 11.91 -14.66 5.45
C GLY A 45 12.30 -13.27 5.98
N GLN A 46 12.25 -12.21 5.15
CA GLN A 46 12.79 -10.89 5.51
C GLN A 46 11.80 -9.75 5.35
N ILE A 47 10.85 -9.87 4.42
CA ILE A 47 9.95 -8.77 4.03
C ILE A 47 8.48 -9.16 4.17
N ALA A 48 7.66 -8.16 4.48
CA ALA A 48 6.21 -8.28 4.42
C ALA A 48 5.62 -7.08 3.66
N MET A 49 4.51 -7.32 2.97
CA MET A 49 3.76 -6.26 2.30
C MET A 49 2.90 -5.48 3.27
N ARG A 50 2.74 -4.20 2.94
CA ARG A 50 1.74 -3.29 3.51
C ARG A 50 1.24 -2.33 2.44
N GLY A 51 0.54 -1.28 2.82
CA GLY A 51 0.16 -0.19 1.91
C GLY A 51 -1.04 -0.48 1.02
N GLY A 52 -1.24 0.42 0.05
CA GLY A 52 -2.45 0.44 -0.78
C GLY A 52 -2.59 -0.78 -1.69
N THR A 53 -1.48 -1.30 -2.21
CA THR A 53 -1.50 -2.46 -3.12
C THR A 53 -1.93 -3.72 -2.39
N LEU A 54 -1.39 -4.02 -1.21
CA LEU A 54 -1.86 -5.15 -0.40
C LEU A 54 -3.34 -4.97 0.00
N LEU A 55 -3.71 -3.76 0.45
CA LEU A 55 -5.07 -3.47 0.90
C LEU A 55 -6.10 -3.78 -0.19
N HIS A 56 -5.92 -3.21 -1.38
CA HIS A 56 -6.93 -3.29 -2.43
C HIS A 56 -6.86 -4.54 -3.30
N LYS A 57 -5.67 -5.14 -3.49
CA LYS A 57 -5.55 -6.37 -4.29
C LYS A 57 -5.85 -7.64 -3.50
N VAL A 58 -5.72 -7.58 -2.17
CA VAL A 58 -5.78 -8.78 -1.34
C VAL A 58 -6.90 -8.67 -0.31
N HIS A 59 -6.82 -7.75 0.64
CA HIS A 59 -7.78 -7.66 1.75
C HIS A 59 -9.18 -7.19 1.31
N LEU A 60 -9.24 -6.27 0.35
CA LEU A 60 -10.49 -5.66 -0.13
C LEU A 60 -10.74 -5.96 -1.61
N ALA A 61 -10.30 -7.13 -2.09
CA ALA A 61 -10.56 -7.54 -3.46
C ALA A 61 -12.07 -7.73 -3.72
N PRO A 62 -12.59 -7.34 -4.91
CA PRO A 62 -11.90 -6.70 -6.01
C PRO A 62 -11.56 -5.23 -5.71
N PRO A 63 -10.43 -4.71 -6.24
CA PRO A 63 -9.90 -3.40 -5.84
C PRO A 63 -10.88 -2.26 -6.15
N ALA A 64 -11.08 -1.40 -5.17
CA ALA A 64 -11.95 -0.23 -5.28
C ALA A 64 -11.22 0.98 -5.88
N ARG A 65 -9.92 1.05 -5.70
CA ARG A 65 -9.06 2.08 -6.26
C ARG A 65 -7.75 1.51 -6.79
N TYR A 66 -7.16 2.26 -7.70
CA TYR A 66 -5.86 2.00 -8.26
C TYR A 66 -4.74 2.21 -7.23
N SER A 67 -3.70 1.38 -7.30
CA SER A 67 -2.48 1.51 -6.50
C SER A 67 -1.27 1.17 -7.38
N GLU A 68 -0.18 1.94 -7.22
CA GLU A 68 0.94 1.98 -8.19
C GLU A 68 2.25 1.44 -7.62
N ASP A 69 2.36 1.33 -6.30
CA ASP A 69 3.61 1.07 -5.60
C ASP A 69 3.52 -0.27 -4.84
N ILE A 70 4.67 -0.88 -4.57
CA ILE A 70 4.81 -2.01 -3.64
C ILE A 70 5.44 -1.48 -2.37
N ASP A 71 4.66 -1.42 -1.32
CA ASP A 71 5.11 -1.03 0.02
C ASP A 71 5.51 -2.26 0.82
N LEU A 72 6.72 -2.28 1.32
CA LEU A 72 7.29 -3.36 2.11
C LEU A 72 7.73 -2.85 3.48
N VAL A 73 7.78 -3.76 4.43
CA VAL A 73 8.49 -3.61 5.69
C VAL A 73 9.50 -4.74 5.83
N VAL A 74 10.67 -4.42 6.34
CA VAL A 74 11.69 -5.42 6.66
C VAL A 74 11.52 -5.82 8.12
N PHE A 75 11.01 -7.01 8.37
CA PHE A 75 10.88 -7.57 9.72
C PHE A 75 12.03 -8.51 10.09
N GLY A 76 12.72 -9.04 9.09
CA GLY A 76 13.87 -9.92 9.29
C GLY A 76 15.12 -9.19 9.80
N ASN A 77 16.12 -9.94 10.22
CA ASN A 77 17.34 -9.43 10.87
C ASN A 77 18.57 -9.38 9.94
N ARG A 78 18.38 -9.68 8.66
CA ARG A 78 19.50 -9.64 7.71
C ARG A 78 19.95 -8.20 7.42
N PRO A 79 21.22 -7.99 7.03
CA PRO A 79 21.71 -6.68 6.66
C PRO A 79 20.87 -6.05 5.56
N GLU A 80 20.58 -4.77 5.69
CA GLU A 80 19.71 -4.00 4.77
C GLU A 80 20.22 -4.06 3.32
N GLU A 81 21.53 -4.02 3.14
CA GLU A 81 22.15 -4.09 1.81
C GLU A 81 21.92 -5.46 1.14
N HIS A 82 21.93 -6.56 1.91
CA HIS A 82 21.60 -7.88 1.37
C HIS A 82 20.15 -7.95 0.90
N ILE A 83 19.24 -7.28 1.62
CA ILE A 83 17.82 -7.22 1.23
C ILE A 83 17.65 -6.38 -0.04
N ARG A 84 18.32 -5.22 -0.14
CA ARG A 84 18.34 -4.38 -1.34
C ARG A 84 18.80 -5.17 -2.56
N LEU A 85 19.98 -5.79 -2.47
CA LEU A 85 20.56 -6.59 -3.55
C LEU A 85 19.68 -7.78 -3.94
N ALA A 86 19.01 -8.42 -2.97
CA ALA A 86 18.09 -9.51 -3.25
C ALA A 86 16.83 -9.03 -4.00
N ILE A 87 16.25 -7.90 -3.60
CA ILE A 87 15.10 -7.29 -4.31
C ILE A 87 15.50 -6.96 -5.76
N GLU A 88 16.62 -6.29 -5.97
CA GLU A 88 17.11 -5.94 -7.32
C GLU A 88 17.36 -7.18 -8.17
N ARG A 89 18.02 -8.18 -7.62
CA ARG A 89 18.28 -9.47 -8.30
C ARG A 89 16.99 -10.16 -8.72
N VAL A 90 16.04 -10.28 -7.81
CA VAL A 90 14.76 -10.97 -8.06
C VAL A 90 13.93 -10.24 -9.10
N LEU A 91 13.89 -8.92 -9.03
CA LEU A 91 13.10 -8.10 -9.95
C LEU A 91 13.78 -7.88 -11.31
N ALA A 92 15.07 -8.20 -11.44
CA ALA A 92 15.79 -8.08 -12.72
C ALA A 92 15.11 -8.84 -13.87
N ASP A 93 14.55 -10.02 -13.60
CA ASP A 93 13.83 -10.84 -14.58
C ASP A 93 12.41 -10.33 -14.89
N VAL A 94 11.86 -9.45 -14.06
CA VAL A 94 10.51 -8.91 -14.22
C VAL A 94 10.50 -7.48 -14.74
N LEU A 95 11.37 -6.63 -14.19
CA LEU A 95 11.41 -5.18 -14.42
C LEU A 95 12.72 -4.70 -15.05
N GLY A 96 13.74 -5.58 -15.16
CA GLY A 96 15.07 -5.18 -15.59
C GLY A 96 15.87 -4.53 -14.47
N ARG A 97 16.79 -3.62 -14.85
CA ARG A 97 17.61 -2.90 -13.87
C ARG A 97 16.85 -1.68 -13.34
N PRO A 98 16.96 -1.36 -12.05
CA PRO A 98 16.37 -0.15 -11.51
C PRO A 98 17.04 1.09 -12.12
N THR A 99 16.26 2.13 -12.36
CA THR A 99 16.76 3.46 -12.75
C THR A 99 17.25 4.25 -11.53
N GLN A 100 16.72 3.91 -10.34
CA GLN A 100 17.14 4.49 -9.09
C GLN A 100 17.02 3.45 -7.97
N SER A 101 18.02 3.39 -7.10
CA SER A 101 18.00 2.57 -5.89
C SER A 101 18.79 3.31 -4.81
N LEU A 102 18.09 3.85 -3.83
CA LEU A 102 18.71 4.69 -2.79
C LEU A 102 18.07 4.49 -1.43
N TRP A 103 18.84 4.80 -0.41
CA TRP A 103 18.39 4.94 0.97
C TRP A 103 17.99 6.39 1.22
N ASP A 104 16.80 6.56 1.79
CA ASP A 104 16.26 7.87 2.14
C ASP A 104 15.82 7.91 3.59
N TRP A 105 15.92 9.09 4.20
CA TRP A 105 15.41 9.35 5.53
C TRP A 105 14.14 10.20 5.43
N VAL A 106 13.04 9.64 5.88
CA VAL A 106 11.75 10.34 5.94
C VAL A 106 11.42 10.65 7.38
N LEU A 107 11.10 11.89 7.66
CA LEU A 107 10.61 12.30 8.96
C LEU A 107 9.13 11.93 9.06
N MET A 108 8.83 10.92 9.85
CA MET A 108 7.45 10.57 10.18
C MET A 108 7.04 11.45 11.36
N ALA A 109 6.28 12.52 11.05
CA ALA A 109 5.85 13.48 12.06
C ALA A 109 4.37 13.31 12.38
N LEU A 110 4.07 13.04 13.64
CA LEU A 110 2.77 13.33 14.25
C LEU A 110 2.99 14.54 15.13
N ARG A 111 2.29 15.63 14.86
CA ARG A 111 2.33 16.99 15.50
C ARG A 111 3.37 17.23 16.61
N ASN A 112 3.43 16.37 17.63
CA ASN A 112 4.28 16.53 18.82
C ASN A 112 5.41 15.51 18.90
N ALA A 113 5.53 14.60 17.92
CA ALA A 113 6.56 13.59 17.89
C ALA A 113 7.01 13.37 16.45
N SER A 114 8.32 13.29 16.26
CA SER A 114 8.88 12.96 14.96
C SER A 114 9.95 11.89 15.14
N LYS A 115 9.89 10.86 14.34
CA LYS A 115 10.92 9.81 14.31
C LYS A 115 11.44 9.68 12.88
N PRO A 116 12.76 9.76 12.66
CA PRO A 116 13.32 9.48 11.36
C PRO A 116 13.08 8.00 11.01
N SER A 117 12.53 7.76 9.86
CA SER A 117 12.34 6.43 9.29
C SER A 117 13.24 6.26 8.09
N ARG A 118 13.98 5.17 8.01
CA ARG A 118 14.83 4.86 6.88
C ARG A 118 14.09 4.00 5.89
N LEU A 119 14.03 4.47 4.66
CA LEU A 119 13.37 3.80 3.55
C LEU A 119 14.37 3.44 2.46
N LEU A 120 14.27 2.22 1.96
CA LEU A 120 14.83 1.86 0.67
C LEU A 120 13.81 2.24 -0.40
N ARG A 121 14.22 3.05 -1.38
CA ARG A 121 13.41 3.39 -2.56
C ARG A 121 14.07 2.88 -3.81
N ILE A 122 13.38 1.97 -4.51
CA ILE A 122 13.83 1.43 -5.80
C ILE A 122 12.79 1.82 -6.85
N THR A 123 13.25 2.48 -7.91
CA THR A 123 12.39 2.87 -9.04
C THR A 123 12.84 2.16 -10.30
N TYR A 124 11.89 1.57 -10.99
CA TYR A 124 12.06 0.97 -12.30
C TYR A 124 11.27 1.81 -13.31
N THR A 125 11.94 2.26 -14.37
CA THR A 125 11.34 3.04 -15.45
C THR A 125 11.32 2.19 -16.71
N LEU A 126 10.13 1.81 -17.18
CA LEU A 126 9.94 0.88 -18.29
C LEU A 126 9.20 1.55 -19.45
N GLN A 127 9.59 1.20 -20.67
CA GLN A 127 8.78 1.58 -21.83
C GLN A 127 7.55 0.69 -21.90
N PRO A 128 6.34 1.26 -22.01
CA PRO A 128 5.12 0.46 -22.04
C PRO A 128 5.04 -0.37 -23.33
N VAL A 129 4.61 -1.63 -23.18
CA VAL A 129 4.39 -2.55 -24.33
C VAL A 129 2.95 -2.49 -24.83
N SER A 130 2.02 -1.96 -24.04
CA SER A 130 0.61 -1.88 -24.41
C SER A 130 0.33 -0.83 -25.46
N LEU A 131 0.85 0.39 -25.26
CA LEU A 131 0.70 1.54 -26.16
C LEU A 131 1.92 2.44 -26.04
N PRO A 132 2.41 3.04 -27.16
CA PRO A 132 3.44 4.07 -27.11
C PRO A 132 3.02 5.21 -26.18
N GLY A 133 3.96 5.72 -25.39
CA GLY A 133 3.68 6.80 -24.45
C GLY A 133 4.83 7.04 -23.47
N PRO A 134 4.63 7.91 -22.47
CA PRO A 134 5.63 8.16 -21.46
C PRO A 134 5.96 6.89 -20.68
N PRO A 135 7.17 6.74 -20.11
CA PRO A 135 7.56 5.55 -19.35
C PRO A 135 6.60 5.23 -18.19
N LEU A 136 6.49 3.94 -17.85
CA LEU A 136 5.87 3.46 -16.63
C LEU A 136 6.90 3.47 -15.51
N ASN A 137 6.50 3.93 -14.34
CA ASN A 137 7.33 3.83 -13.14
C ASN A 137 6.72 2.80 -12.17
N ILE A 138 7.52 1.80 -11.81
CA ILE A 138 7.21 0.86 -10.72
C ILE A 138 8.11 1.22 -9.54
N LYS A 139 7.51 1.50 -8.41
CA LYS A 139 8.24 1.84 -7.18
C LYS A 139 8.10 0.74 -6.15
N ILE A 140 9.23 0.40 -5.54
CA ILE A 140 9.31 -0.48 -4.38
C ILE A 140 9.82 0.36 -3.23
N GLU A 141 9.04 0.49 -2.18
CA GLU A 141 9.45 1.18 -0.95
C GLU A 141 9.52 0.17 0.19
N ALA A 142 10.70 0.03 0.82
CA ALA A 142 10.88 -0.87 1.95
C ALA A 142 11.30 -0.09 3.20
N ASN A 143 10.43 -0.10 4.22
CA ASN A 143 10.75 0.48 5.52
C ASN A 143 11.61 -0.50 6.32
N VAL A 144 12.79 -0.03 6.76
CA VAL A 144 13.74 -0.83 7.54
C VAL A 144 13.83 -0.41 9.02
N THR A 145 13.00 0.55 9.43
CA THR A 145 12.98 1.06 10.82
C THR A 145 11.86 0.42 11.64
N GLU A 146 10.70 0.22 11.03
CA GLU A 146 9.52 -0.37 11.69
C GLU A 146 9.54 -1.91 11.59
N ARG A 147 10.57 -2.53 12.20
CA ARG A 147 10.81 -3.98 12.06
C ARG A 147 9.89 -4.88 12.88
N THR A 148 9.20 -4.32 13.86
CA THR A 148 8.31 -5.07 14.74
C THR A 148 6.87 -4.69 14.46
N PRO A 149 6.11 -5.53 13.73
CA PRO A 149 4.69 -5.32 13.54
C PRO A 149 3.95 -5.49 14.89
N HIS A 150 2.80 -4.83 15.01
CA HIS A 150 1.94 -4.95 16.19
C HIS A 150 1.25 -6.32 16.25
N ARG A 151 0.82 -6.81 15.09
CA ARG A 151 0.15 -8.10 14.92
C ARG A 151 1.06 -9.08 14.17
N ALA A 152 0.77 -10.36 14.31
CA ALA A 152 1.50 -11.38 13.54
C ALA A 152 1.34 -11.15 12.04
N ILE A 153 2.47 -11.22 11.32
CA ILE A 153 2.47 -11.21 9.86
C ILE A 153 1.68 -12.43 9.37
N GLN A 154 0.80 -12.20 8.41
CA GLN A 154 -0.05 -13.23 7.83
C GLN A 154 0.54 -13.74 6.52
N GLU A 155 0.51 -15.05 6.33
CA GLU A 155 0.75 -15.68 5.03
C GLU A 155 -0.55 -15.71 4.22
N ILE A 156 -0.66 -14.89 3.20
CA ILE A 156 -1.88 -14.69 2.43
C ILE A 156 -1.70 -15.28 1.02
N PRO A 157 -2.55 -16.22 0.58
CA PRO A 157 -2.47 -16.73 -0.77
C PRO A 157 -2.79 -15.63 -1.79
N PHE A 158 -1.98 -15.56 -2.84
CA PHE A 158 -2.18 -14.64 -3.95
C PHE A 158 -1.91 -15.36 -5.26
N ALA A 159 -2.78 -15.15 -6.23
CA ALA A 159 -2.65 -15.71 -7.56
C ALA A 159 -3.19 -14.76 -8.63
N PHE A 160 -2.61 -14.85 -9.84
CA PHE A 160 -3.13 -14.14 -11.00
C PHE A 160 -2.85 -14.94 -12.27
N PRO A 161 -3.71 -14.84 -13.32
CA PRO A 161 -3.50 -15.53 -14.58
C PRO A 161 -2.44 -14.83 -15.43
N PHE A 162 -1.50 -15.60 -15.97
CA PHE A 162 -0.49 -15.11 -16.89
C PHE A 162 -0.10 -16.18 -17.90
N GLN A 163 -0.21 -15.88 -19.20
CA GLN A 163 0.14 -16.79 -20.31
C GLN A 163 -0.47 -18.19 -20.19
N GLY A 164 -1.75 -18.25 -19.86
CA GLY A 164 -2.51 -19.50 -19.75
C GLY A 164 -2.22 -20.33 -18.49
N LYS A 165 -1.46 -19.79 -17.53
CA LYS A 165 -1.16 -20.41 -16.24
C LYS A 165 -1.62 -19.54 -15.08
N SER A 166 -1.90 -20.14 -13.93
CA SER A 166 -1.99 -19.42 -12.66
C SER A 166 -0.58 -19.24 -12.10
N ILE A 167 -0.19 -17.99 -11.85
CA ILE A 167 1.04 -17.68 -11.11
C ILE A 167 0.65 -17.44 -9.67
N GLU A 168 1.24 -18.19 -8.76
CA GLU A 168 0.82 -18.26 -7.36
C GLU A 168 1.99 -17.94 -6.43
N THR A 169 1.65 -17.40 -5.26
CA THR A 169 2.58 -17.16 -4.15
C THR A 169 1.82 -17.13 -2.83
N ARG A 170 2.56 -17.19 -1.72
CA ARG A 170 2.09 -16.79 -0.40
C ARG A 170 2.77 -15.49 -0.01
N LEU A 171 2.00 -14.43 0.09
CA LEU A 171 2.50 -13.13 0.51
C LEU A 171 2.60 -13.08 2.03
N ASN A 172 3.73 -12.65 2.56
CA ASN A 172 3.74 -12.12 3.91
C ASN A 172 3.13 -10.73 3.87
N GLY A 173 2.06 -10.52 4.60
CA GLY A 173 1.32 -9.26 4.63
C GLY A 173 0.93 -8.86 6.04
N TYR A 174 0.78 -7.56 6.25
CA TYR A 174 0.18 -7.05 7.48
C TYR A 174 -1.27 -7.50 7.60
N ASP A 175 -1.69 -7.78 8.84
CA ASP A 175 -3.10 -7.95 9.20
C ASP A 175 -3.92 -6.72 8.77
N LEU A 176 -5.19 -6.94 8.39
CA LEU A 176 -6.07 -5.86 7.92
C LEU A 176 -6.18 -4.73 8.95
N HIS A 177 -6.38 -5.04 10.24
CA HIS A 177 -6.58 -4.02 11.27
C HIS A 177 -5.28 -3.24 11.53
N GLU A 178 -4.13 -3.91 11.50
CA GLU A 178 -2.83 -3.24 11.59
C GLU A 178 -2.60 -2.33 10.39
N MET A 179 -2.91 -2.80 9.18
CA MET A 179 -2.83 -1.97 7.98
C MET A 179 -3.70 -0.73 8.08
N LEU A 180 -4.94 -0.88 8.54
CA LEU A 180 -5.86 0.25 8.74
C LEU A 180 -5.39 1.18 9.88
N GLY A 181 -4.77 0.65 10.92
CA GLY A 181 -4.11 1.45 11.96
C GLY A 181 -2.97 2.31 11.40
N THR A 182 -2.13 1.74 10.51
CA THR A 182 -1.09 2.52 9.80
C THR A 182 -1.68 3.54 8.82
N LYS A 183 -2.84 3.25 8.19
CA LYS A 183 -3.58 4.19 7.34
C LYS A 183 -4.16 5.34 8.15
N LEU A 184 -4.69 5.07 9.34
CA LEU A 184 -5.15 6.11 10.25
C LEU A 184 -3.99 7.02 10.66
N ARG A 185 -2.81 6.45 10.98
CA ARG A 185 -1.59 7.23 11.23
C ARG A 185 -1.20 8.09 10.02
N ALA A 186 -1.17 7.50 8.82
CA ALA A 186 -0.85 8.22 7.59
C ALA A 186 -1.82 9.36 7.30
N LEU A 187 -3.11 9.18 7.57
CA LEU A 187 -4.13 10.22 7.46
C LEU A 187 -3.77 11.47 8.30
N PHE A 188 -3.02 11.35 9.37
CA PHE A 188 -2.61 12.47 10.22
C PHE A 188 -1.18 12.95 9.97
N GLN A 189 -0.33 12.11 9.36
CA GLN A 189 1.05 12.48 9.04
C GLN A 189 1.17 13.20 7.69
N ARG A 190 0.30 12.87 6.73
CA ARG A 190 0.33 13.42 5.37
C ARG A 190 -1.07 13.85 4.91
N GLU A 191 -1.12 14.76 3.97
CA GLU A 191 -2.37 15.29 3.43
C GLU A 191 -2.76 14.54 2.14
N ALA A 192 -3.19 13.26 2.30
CA ALA A 192 -3.60 12.41 1.19
C ALA A 192 -5.02 11.86 1.43
N GLY A 193 -5.97 12.25 0.56
CA GLY A 193 -7.39 11.86 0.67
C GLY A 193 -7.61 10.35 0.52
N ARG A 194 -6.70 9.66 -0.16
CA ARG A 194 -6.73 8.19 -0.30
C ARG A 194 -6.63 7.44 1.02
N ASP A 195 -5.99 8.01 2.05
CA ASP A 195 -5.94 7.36 3.36
C ASP A 195 -7.31 7.41 4.06
N LEU A 196 -8.08 8.48 3.86
CA LEU A 196 -9.47 8.58 4.33
C LEU A 196 -10.37 7.59 3.56
N PHE A 197 -10.23 7.53 2.23
CA PHE A 197 -10.97 6.57 1.42
C PHE A 197 -10.71 5.13 1.85
N ASP A 198 -9.45 4.74 2.05
CA ASP A 198 -9.06 3.39 2.45
C ASP A 198 -9.72 2.97 3.77
N LEU A 199 -9.74 3.86 4.76
CA LEU A 199 -10.42 3.63 6.04
C LEU A 199 -11.93 3.49 5.88
N PHE A 200 -12.56 4.45 5.19
CA PHE A 200 -14.00 4.43 4.95
C PHE A 200 -14.43 3.17 4.19
N TRP A 201 -13.70 2.83 3.11
CA TRP A 201 -14.01 1.66 2.30
C TRP A 201 -13.88 0.36 3.09
N ALA A 202 -12.81 0.20 3.85
CA ALA A 202 -12.60 -0.98 4.68
C ALA A 202 -13.70 -1.12 5.75
N LEU A 203 -14.03 -0.04 6.47
CA LEU A 203 -15.06 -0.07 7.52
C LEU A 203 -16.45 -0.40 6.98
N THR A 204 -16.73 -0.08 5.71
CA THR A 204 -18.05 -0.26 5.12
C THR A 204 -18.17 -1.49 4.23
N LYS A 205 -17.05 -2.03 3.71
CA LYS A 205 -17.06 -3.06 2.64
C LYS A 205 -16.21 -4.30 2.94
N SER A 206 -15.39 -4.34 4.00
CA SER A 206 -14.63 -5.55 4.31
C SER A 206 -15.54 -6.70 4.74
N SER A 207 -15.14 -7.90 4.38
CA SER A 207 -15.80 -9.13 4.81
C SER A 207 -14.72 -10.15 5.26
N PRO A 208 -14.70 -10.53 6.54
CA PRO A 208 -15.56 -10.04 7.64
C PRO A 208 -15.40 -8.54 7.90
N PRO A 209 -16.36 -7.88 8.60
CA PRO A 209 -16.26 -6.46 8.93
C PRO A 209 -15.00 -6.15 9.74
N ALA A 210 -14.33 -5.05 9.38
CA ALA A 210 -13.16 -4.60 10.13
C ALA A 210 -13.58 -4.11 11.54
N ASP A 211 -12.84 -4.55 12.55
CA ASP A 211 -13.07 -4.14 13.95
C ASP A 211 -12.42 -2.78 14.24
N PRO A 212 -13.22 -1.73 14.53
CA PRO A 212 -12.70 -0.41 14.83
C PRO A 212 -11.79 -0.39 16.07
N ALA A 213 -12.06 -1.21 17.09
CA ALA A 213 -11.22 -1.24 18.29
C ALA A 213 -9.83 -1.80 17.98
N ALA A 214 -9.75 -2.86 17.18
CA ALA A 214 -8.49 -3.45 16.74
C ALA A 214 -7.66 -2.50 15.85
N ILE A 215 -8.33 -1.66 15.04
CA ILE A 215 -7.69 -0.62 14.24
C ILE A 215 -7.07 0.45 15.16
N ILE A 216 -7.81 0.94 16.15
CA ILE A 216 -7.35 1.94 17.12
C ILE A 216 -6.19 1.40 17.96
N GLU A 217 -6.26 0.15 18.39
CA GLU A 217 -5.17 -0.49 19.12
C GLU A 217 -3.87 -0.48 18.32
N SER A 218 -3.91 -0.89 17.06
CA SER A 218 -2.77 -0.87 16.15
C SER A 218 -2.28 0.56 15.86
N PHE A 219 -3.18 1.51 15.67
CA PHE A 219 -2.84 2.93 15.53
C PHE A 219 -2.07 3.47 16.74
N LEU A 220 -2.59 3.25 17.95
CA LEU A 220 -1.97 3.71 19.19
C LEU A 220 -0.61 3.04 19.45
N PHE A 221 -0.43 1.79 19.03
CA PHE A 221 0.87 1.13 19.10
C PHE A 221 1.93 1.92 18.31
N TYR A 222 1.67 2.28 17.05
CA TYR A 222 2.60 3.03 16.22
C TYR A 222 2.82 4.47 16.72
N VAL A 223 1.78 5.13 17.20
CA VAL A 223 1.87 6.47 17.80
C VAL A 223 2.83 6.47 19.00
N ARG A 224 2.71 5.47 19.89
CA ARG A 224 3.60 5.32 21.05
C ARG A 224 5.05 5.03 20.64
N GLN A 225 5.26 4.23 19.60
CA GLN A 225 6.63 3.98 19.08
C GLN A 225 7.32 5.24 18.56
N GLU A 226 6.55 6.21 18.07
CA GLU A 226 7.04 7.52 17.65
C GLU A 226 7.20 8.51 18.83
N GLY A 227 6.83 8.10 20.04
CA GLY A 227 6.86 8.97 21.23
C GLY A 227 5.69 9.96 21.28
N GLY A 228 4.65 9.74 20.46
CA GLY A 228 3.49 10.60 20.37
C GLY A 228 2.36 10.20 21.32
N VAL A 229 1.41 11.13 21.45
CA VAL A 229 0.13 10.93 22.13
C VAL A 229 -0.98 11.27 21.14
N ALA A 230 -2.03 10.45 21.10
CA ALA A 230 -3.18 10.70 20.25
C ALA A 230 -4.37 11.18 21.10
N GLY A 231 -4.69 12.46 21.00
CA GLY A 231 -5.89 13.05 21.62
C GLY A 231 -7.03 13.17 20.60
N ARG A 232 -8.25 12.76 20.99
CA ARG A 232 -9.43 12.78 20.10
C ARG A 232 -9.69 14.13 19.47
N ALA A 233 -9.70 15.19 20.28
CA ALA A 233 -10.02 16.53 19.81
C ALA A 233 -9.08 16.99 18.70
N GLU A 234 -7.79 16.77 18.88
CA GLU A 234 -6.75 17.14 17.91
C GLU A 234 -6.95 16.46 16.55
N PHE A 235 -7.25 15.15 16.57
CA PHE A 235 -7.45 14.40 15.31
C PHE A 235 -8.75 14.77 14.62
N VAL A 236 -9.81 15.04 15.37
CA VAL A 236 -11.08 15.55 14.82
C VAL A 236 -10.87 16.90 14.15
N ASP A 237 -10.21 17.84 14.82
CA ASP A 237 -9.94 19.18 14.28
C ASP A 237 -9.09 19.10 13.00
N LEU A 238 -8.05 18.27 13.00
CA LEU A 238 -7.19 18.09 11.84
C LEU A 238 -7.96 17.50 10.65
N LEU A 239 -8.83 16.51 10.89
CA LEU A 239 -9.68 15.95 9.83
C LEU A 239 -10.62 17.02 9.25
N GLN A 240 -11.23 17.86 10.09
CA GLN A 240 -12.09 18.96 9.65
C GLN A 240 -11.33 19.99 8.80
N VAL A 241 -10.06 20.28 9.15
CA VAL A 241 -9.19 21.14 8.33
C VAL A 241 -8.93 20.54 6.98
N ARG A 242 -8.59 19.24 6.91
CA ARG A 242 -8.31 18.53 5.66
C ARG A 242 -9.53 18.43 4.75
N LEU A 243 -10.71 18.21 5.30
CA LEU A 243 -11.95 18.16 4.53
C LEU A 243 -12.33 19.51 3.87
N LYS A 244 -11.72 20.63 4.29
CA LYS A 244 -11.82 21.92 3.62
C LYS A 244 -10.80 22.10 2.49
N ASN A 245 -9.75 21.27 2.44
CA ASN A 245 -8.74 21.33 1.39
C ASN A 245 -9.24 20.64 0.12
N ARG A 246 -9.32 21.41 -0.97
CA ARG A 246 -9.79 20.91 -2.27
C ARG A 246 -8.90 19.80 -2.82
N GLY A 247 -7.58 19.92 -2.68
CA GLY A 247 -6.63 18.90 -3.15
C GLY A 247 -6.81 17.56 -2.44
N PHE A 248 -7.01 17.61 -1.10
CA PHE A 248 -7.30 16.42 -0.29
C PHE A 248 -8.61 15.75 -0.74
N CYS A 249 -9.67 16.51 -0.95
CA CYS A 249 -10.96 15.96 -1.38
C CYS A 249 -10.91 15.37 -2.81
N ALA A 250 -10.14 15.96 -3.71
CA ALA A 250 -10.01 15.53 -5.11
C ALA A 250 -9.00 14.40 -5.34
N ASP A 251 -8.20 14.01 -4.33
CA ASP A 251 -7.12 13.00 -4.47
C ASP A 251 -7.61 11.66 -5.03
N MET A 252 -8.88 11.32 -4.81
CA MET A 252 -9.47 10.06 -5.25
C MET A 252 -10.05 10.07 -6.67
N GLU A 253 -10.29 11.23 -7.29
CA GLU A 253 -11.03 11.33 -8.55
C GLU A 253 -10.45 10.50 -9.69
N GLN A 254 -9.13 10.39 -9.77
CA GLN A 254 -8.43 9.65 -10.84
C GLN A 254 -8.08 8.21 -10.45
N LEU A 255 -8.27 7.83 -9.20
CA LEU A 255 -7.87 6.52 -8.67
C LEU A 255 -9.04 5.55 -8.54
N LEU A 256 -10.27 6.04 -8.45
CA LEU A 256 -11.45 5.20 -8.23
C LEU A 256 -11.74 4.28 -9.43
N ARG A 257 -12.12 3.06 -9.11
CA ARG A 257 -12.73 2.16 -10.09
C ARG A 257 -14.04 2.75 -10.60
N ALA A 258 -14.31 2.56 -11.90
CA ALA A 258 -15.57 2.99 -12.50
C ALA A 258 -16.79 2.43 -11.73
N GLY A 259 -17.80 3.27 -11.52
CA GLY A 259 -19.03 2.93 -10.80
C GLY A 259 -18.94 3.09 -9.27
N ILE A 260 -17.80 3.46 -8.71
CA ILE A 260 -17.71 3.81 -7.28
C ILE A 260 -18.01 5.30 -7.13
N VAL A 261 -18.99 5.57 -6.28
CA VAL A 261 -19.32 6.94 -5.81
C VAL A 261 -18.66 7.14 -4.45
N TYR A 262 -17.97 8.24 -4.28
CA TYR A 262 -17.27 8.60 -3.05
C TYR A 262 -17.47 10.08 -2.71
N ASP A 263 -17.92 10.34 -1.50
CA ASP A 263 -18.00 11.68 -0.92
C ASP A 263 -17.03 11.78 0.26
N PRO A 264 -15.96 12.60 0.15
CA PRO A 264 -15.01 12.79 1.25
C PRO A 264 -15.65 13.33 2.54
N GLN A 265 -16.72 14.12 2.44
CA GLN A 265 -17.42 14.67 3.61
C GLN A 265 -18.19 13.58 4.36
N GLU A 266 -18.86 12.70 3.63
CA GLU A 266 -19.52 11.52 4.22
C GLU A 266 -18.49 10.59 4.86
N ALA A 267 -17.41 10.27 4.15
CA ALA A 267 -16.34 9.43 4.65
C ALA A 267 -15.70 10.00 5.92
N GLY A 268 -15.48 11.32 5.95
CA GLY A 268 -14.95 12.01 7.13
C GLY A 268 -15.87 11.87 8.35
N ARG A 269 -17.18 12.09 8.17
CA ARG A 269 -18.17 11.89 9.25
C ARG A 269 -18.19 10.44 9.74
N TYR A 270 -18.13 9.48 8.80
CA TYR A 270 -18.16 8.06 9.13
C TYR A 270 -16.89 7.64 9.92
N VAL A 271 -15.71 8.00 9.43
CA VAL A 271 -14.43 7.69 10.10
C VAL A 271 -14.36 8.38 11.48
N GLN A 272 -14.83 9.63 11.60
CA GLN A 272 -14.91 10.30 12.89
C GLN A 272 -15.79 9.52 13.86
N ALA A 273 -16.98 9.13 13.44
CA ALA A 273 -17.95 8.45 14.30
C ALA A 273 -17.44 7.05 14.76
N HIS A 274 -16.80 6.29 13.87
CA HIS A 274 -16.46 4.88 14.11
C HIS A 274 -15.00 4.65 14.55
N LEU A 275 -14.08 5.58 14.28
CA LEU A 275 -12.69 5.46 14.71
C LEU A 275 -12.27 6.58 15.66
N LEU A 276 -12.39 7.86 15.27
CA LEU A 276 -11.81 8.93 16.09
C LEU A 276 -12.50 9.06 17.44
N ASN A 277 -13.79 8.75 17.52
CA ASN A 277 -14.52 8.76 18.79
C ASN A 277 -14.06 7.68 19.79
N LEU A 278 -13.30 6.68 19.33
CA LEU A 278 -12.68 5.65 20.17
C LEU A 278 -11.31 6.09 20.73
N LEU A 279 -10.73 7.17 20.21
CA LEU A 279 -9.46 7.69 20.73
C LEU A 279 -9.62 8.24 22.17
N PRO A 280 -8.53 8.22 22.96
CA PRO A 280 -8.51 8.85 24.28
C PRO A 280 -8.93 10.34 24.21
N ARG A 281 -9.51 10.83 25.31
CA ARG A 281 -9.90 12.25 25.44
C ARG A 281 -8.69 13.15 25.58
#